data_f8c0581a5e6e4a6f58610dcbb4c9eded
#
_entry.id   f8c0581a5e6e4a6f58610dcbb4c9eded
#
_cell.length_a   1.000
_cell.length_b   1.000
_cell.length_c   1.000
_cell.angle_alpha   90.00
_cell.angle_beta   90.00
_cell.angle_gamma   90.00
#
_symmetry.space_group_name_H-M   'P 1'
#
loop_
_entity.id
_entity.type
_entity.pdbx_description
1 polymer ?
#
loop_
_entity_poly.entity_id
_entity_poly.type
_entity_poly.pdbx_seq_one_letter_code
_entity_poly.pdbx_strand_id
1 'polypeptide(L)'
;MSVNIDGVLVQWGDRLFYPANRRTAARTPSLSGLALQQRAQALRQRIRATVERRAPQVMVKVTGGGRGMGAIAAHLRYIAKGGRLPMEDDRGVVREGKEALRGIVDQWRFGGSRIPEVSERREAFNIMLSMPAGTKPEVVRIAARQFAKAELANHRYVMVLHTHQANPHVHL
;
A
#
# COMPACT_ATOMS: atom_id res chain seq x y z
N MET A 1 -6.70 -12.10 27.63
CA MET A 1 -7.56 -11.79 26.47
C MET A 1 -6.72 -11.95 25.22
N SER A 2 -6.98 -12.98 24.43
CA SER A 2 -6.25 -13.20 23.16
C SER A 2 -6.82 -12.25 22.11
N VAL A 3 -6.03 -11.28 21.66
CA VAL A 3 -6.40 -10.42 20.53
C VAL A 3 -6.30 -11.28 19.28
N ASN A 4 -7.43 -11.54 18.63
CA ASN A 4 -7.47 -12.29 17.38
C ASN A 4 -6.95 -11.39 16.23
N ILE A 5 -5.64 -11.43 15.99
CA ILE A 5 -4.97 -10.64 14.97
C ILE A 5 -5.37 -11.10 13.55
N ASP A 6 -5.71 -12.38 13.37
CA ASP A 6 -6.10 -12.92 12.06
C ASP A 6 -7.39 -12.29 11.54
N GLY A 7 -8.37 -12.04 12.40
CA GLY A 7 -9.61 -11.37 12.02
C GLY A 7 -9.40 -9.92 11.58
N VAL A 8 -8.40 -9.23 12.14
CA VAL A 8 -8.07 -7.85 11.78
C VAL A 8 -7.41 -7.77 10.41
N LEU A 9 -6.48 -8.67 10.11
CA LEU A 9 -5.75 -8.70 8.83
C LEU A 9 -6.68 -9.08 7.66
N VAL A 10 -7.56 -10.06 7.85
CA VAL A 10 -8.55 -10.47 6.84
C VAL A 10 -9.57 -9.36 6.60
N GLN A 11 -10.09 -8.72 7.65
CA GLN A 11 -11.03 -7.61 7.49
C GLN A 11 -10.40 -6.38 6.79
N TRP A 12 -9.12 -6.13 6.99
CA TRP A 12 -8.43 -5.04 6.30
C TRP A 12 -8.18 -5.36 4.83
N GLY A 13 -7.79 -6.59 4.49
CA GLY A 13 -7.64 -7.05 3.12
C GLY A 13 -8.95 -6.95 2.34
N ASP A 14 -10.03 -7.48 2.89
CA ASP A 14 -11.35 -7.46 2.27
C ASP A 14 -11.91 -6.04 2.09
N ARG A 15 -11.61 -5.11 3.00
CA ARG A 15 -12.03 -3.71 2.89
C ARG A 15 -11.20 -2.90 1.90
N LEU A 16 -9.94 -3.27 1.66
CA LEU A 16 -9.05 -2.58 0.74
C LEU A 16 -9.33 -2.92 -0.72
N PHE A 17 -9.64 -4.18 -1.01
CA PHE A 17 -9.67 -4.69 -2.38
C PHE A 17 -11.05 -5.12 -2.88
N TYR A 18 -12.01 -5.33 -1.97
CA TYR A 18 -13.36 -5.74 -2.34
C TYR A 18 -14.41 -4.84 -1.67
N PRO A 19 -15.22 -4.10 -2.46
CA PRO A 19 -16.42 -3.52 -1.90
C PRO A 19 -17.27 -4.68 -1.36
N ALA A 20 -17.70 -4.59 -0.12
CA ALA A 20 -18.51 -5.60 0.52
C ALA A 20 -19.71 -5.95 -0.37
N ASN A 21 -19.60 -7.01 -1.14
CA ASN A 21 -20.68 -7.50 -1.97
C ASN A 21 -21.68 -8.19 -1.04
N ARG A 22 -22.75 -7.50 -0.68
CA ARG A 22 -23.78 -7.92 0.28
C ARG A 22 -24.55 -9.18 -0.11
N ARG A 23 -24.14 -9.93 -1.16
CA ARG A 23 -24.97 -11.00 -1.73
C ARG A 23 -24.36 -12.38 -1.87
N THR A 24 -23.19 -12.65 -1.36
CA THR A 24 -22.76 -14.05 -1.21
C THR A 24 -22.14 -14.23 0.17
N ALA A 25 -22.95 -14.72 1.09
CA ALA A 25 -22.43 -15.52 2.19
C ALA A 25 -21.79 -16.77 1.58
N ALA A 26 -20.62 -16.62 0.96
CA ALA A 26 -19.81 -17.76 0.58
C ALA A 26 -19.45 -18.43 1.89
N ARG A 27 -19.94 -19.66 2.07
CA ARG A 27 -19.51 -20.55 3.14
C ARG A 27 -17.98 -20.55 3.10
N THR A 28 -17.37 -19.91 4.08
CA THR A 28 -15.93 -20.01 4.31
C THR A 28 -15.64 -21.51 4.38
N PRO A 29 -14.77 -22.08 3.52
CA PRO A 29 -14.46 -23.49 3.60
C PRO A 29 -13.95 -23.75 5.03
N SER A 30 -14.61 -24.61 5.78
CA SER A 30 -14.16 -24.99 7.11
C SER A 30 -12.81 -25.67 6.92
N LEU A 31 -11.75 -24.99 7.32
CA LEU A 31 -10.41 -25.56 7.30
C LEU A 31 -10.42 -26.76 8.27
N SER A 32 -9.91 -27.90 7.84
CA SER A 32 -9.73 -29.05 8.72
C SER A 32 -8.90 -28.63 9.94
N GLY A 33 -9.14 -29.24 11.10
CA GLY A 33 -8.40 -28.93 12.32
C GLY A 33 -6.87 -28.96 12.15
N LEU A 34 -6.37 -29.86 11.29
CA LEU A 34 -4.96 -29.95 10.90
C LEU A 34 -4.47 -28.69 10.14
N ALA A 35 -5.26 -28.17 9.20
CA ALA A 35 -4.90 -26.96 8.45
C ALA A 35 -4.90 -25.72 9.34
N LEU A 36 -5.81 -25.64 10.32
CA LEU A 36 -5.80 -24.58 11.32
C LEU A 36 -4.57 -24.65 12.24
N GLN A 37 -4.20 -25.86 12.69
CA GLN A 37 -2.99 -26.04 13.49
C GLN A 37 -1.72 -25.69 12.74
N GLN A 38 -1.60 -26.07 11.47
CA GLN A 38 -0.45 -25.73 10.63
C GLN A 38 -0.34 -24.21 10.41
N ARG A 39 -1.47 -23.53 10.15
CA ARG A 39 -1.51 -22.06 10.04
C ARG A 39 -1.13 -21.38 11.35
N ALA A 40 -1.65 -21.86 12.46
CA ALA A 40 -1.32 -21.33 13.79
C ALA A 40 0.17 -21.51 14.13
N GLN A 41 0.76 -22.66 13.78
CA GLN A 41 2.19 -22.89 13.93
C GLN A 41 3.03 -21.99 13.04
N ALA A 42 2.66 -21.84 11.77
CA ALA A 42 3.37 -20.94 10.84
C ALA A 42 3.32 -19.48 11.31
N LEU A 43 2.15 -19.04 11.82
CA LEU A 43 2.00 -17.70 12.39
C LEU A 43 2.85 -17.52 13.66
N ARG A 44 2.83 -18.49 14.58
CA ARG A 44 3.69 -18.46 15.78
C ARG A 44 5.18 -18.41 15.41
N GLN A 45 5.62 -19.18 14.43
CA GLN A 45 7.00 -19.13 13.94
C GLN A 45 7.35 -17.77 13.34
N ARG A 46 6.45 -17.14 12.57
CA ARG A 46 6.65 -15.79 12.02
C ARG A 46 6.75 -14.74 13.11
N ILE A 47 5.83 -14.77 14.08
CA ILE A 47 5.84 -13.87 15.23
C ILE A 47 7.13 -14.03 16.02
N ARG A 48 7.52 -15.28 16.33
CA ARG A 48 8.75 -15.59 17.04
C ARG A 48 9.99 -15.12 16.29
N ALA A 49 10.08 -15.37 14.98
CA ALA A 49 11.17 -14.88 14.14
C ALA A 49 11.25 -13.35 14.10
N THR A 50 10.11 -12.67 14.11
CA THR A 50 10.06 -11.19 14.14
C THR A 50 10.57 -10.64 15.49
N VAL A 51 10.16 -11.26 16.60
CA VAL A 51 10.55 -10.84 17.95
C VAL A 51 12.02 -11.19 18.25
N GLU A 52 12.45 -12.40 17.93
CA GLU A 52 13.80 -12.87 18.23
C GLU A 52 14.87 -12.24 17.31
N ARG A 53 14.56 -11.99 16.05
CA ARG A 53 15.50 -11.42 15.08
C ARG A 53 15.58 -9.89 15.13
N ARG A 54 14.80 -9.21 15.96
CA ARG A 54 14.72 -7.74 15.99
C ARG A 54 14.57 -7.13 14.59
N ALA A 55 13.89 -7.84 13.70
CA ALA A 55 13.65 -7.33 12.36
C ALA A 55 12.87 -6.02 12.43
N PRO A 56 13.28 -4.97 11.73
CA PRO A 56 12.55 -3.72 11.72
C PRO A 56 11.15 -3.96 11.16
N GLN A 57 10.14 -3.58 11.93
CA GLN A 57 8.75 -3.77 11.54
C GLN A 57 8.33 -2.70 10.55
N VAL A 58 7.71 -3.10 9.45
CA VAL A 58 7.08 -2.18 8.51
C VAL A 58 5.66 -1.91 9.00
N MET A 59 5.34 -0.65 9.22
CA MET A 59 3.98 -0.20 9.46
C MET A 59 3.35 0.16 8.11
N VAL A 60 2.26 -0.52 7.76
CA VAL A 60 1.46 -0.20 6.56
C VAL A 60 0.16 0.45 7.00
N LYS A 61 -0.14 1.63 6.49
CA LYS A 61 -1.35 2.38 6.83
C LYS A 61 -2.01 2.96 5.58
N VAL A 62 -3.31 2.76 5.44
CA VAL A 62 -4.13 3.52 4.48
C VAL A 62 -4.45 4.87 5.10
N THR A 63 -3.91 5.93 4.52
CA THR A 63 -4.04 7.29 5.05
C THR A 63 -5.20 8.07 4.44
N GLY A 64 -5.77 7.54 3.36
CA GLY A 64 -6.90 8.18 2.69
C GLY A 64 -7.12 7.63 1.29
N GLY A 65 -7.67 8.44 0.41
CA GLY A 65 -7.87 8.10 -1.01
C GLY A 65 -8.48 9.24 -1.81
N GLY A 66 -8.27 9.19 -3.12
CA GLY A 66 -8.77 10.17 -4.07
C GLY A 66 -10.16 9.82 -4.60
N ARG A 67 -11.06 10.79 -4.63
CA ARG A 67 -12.34 10.72 -5.31
C ARG A 67 -12.27 11.56 -6.58
N GLY A 68 -11.87 10.89 -7.67
CA GLY A 68 -11.64 11.54 -8.95
C GLY A 68 -10.21 12.06 -9.15
N MET A 69 -9.90 12.42 -10.39
CA MET A 69 -8.55 12.76 -10.84
C MET A 69 -8.01 14.06 -10.21
N GLY A 70 -8.90 15.01 -9.91
CA GLY A 70 -8.52 16.24 -9.22
C GLY A 70 -7.89 16.01 -7.86
N ALA A 71 -8.52 15.14 -7.04
CA ALA A 71 -8.00 14.75 -5.71
C ALA A 71 -6.71 13.92 -5.82
N ILE A 72 -6.64 13.00 -6.79
CA ILE A 72 -5.45 12.19 -7.05
C ILE A 72 -4.27 13.07 -7.44
N ALA A 73 -4.46 13.99 -8.37
CA ALA A 73 -3.43 14.90 -8.82
C ALA A 73 -2.94 15.84 -7.71
N ALA A 74 -3.84 16.29 -6.83
CA ALA A 74 -3.46 17.08 -5.67
C ALA A 74 -2.60 16.27 -4.70
N HIS A 75 -2.97 15.01 -4.45
CA HIS A 75 -2.18 14.12 -3.60
C HIS A 75 -0.81 13.79 -4.18
N LEU A 76 -0.73 13.48 -5.47
CA LEU A 76 0.55 13.26 -6.16
C LEU A 76 1.49 14.48 -6.06
N ARG A 77 0.95 15.70 -6.23
CA ARG A 77 1.73 16.94 -6.02
C ARG A 77 2.23 17.07 -4.59
N TYR A 78 1.39 16.73 -3.62
CA TYR A 78 1.74 16.78 -2.20
C TYR A 78 2.88 15.81 -1.86
N ILE A 79 2.76 14.53 -2.20
CA ILE A 79 3.78 13.51 -1.85
C ILE A 79 5.08 13.72 -2.63
N ALA A 80 5.01 14.13 -3.89
CA ALA A 80 6.19 14.45 -4.70
C ALA A 80 6.80 15.83 -4.39
N LYS A 81 6.24 16.58 -3.42
CA LYS A 81 6.66 17.95 -3.10
C LYS A 81 6.75 18.85 -4.35
N GLY A 82 5.71 18.76 -5.20
CA GLY A 82 5.66 19.49 -6.46
C GLY A 82 6.65 19.00 -7.52
N GLY A 83 7.06 17.75 -7.46
CA GLY A 83 8.03 17.13 -8.36
C GLY A 83 9.48 17.23 -7.91
N ARG A 84 9.75 17.70 -6.69
CA ARG A 84 11.11 17.77 -6.12
C ARG A 84 11.63 16.44 -5.60
N LEU A 85 10.78 15.47 -5.43
CA LEU A 85 11.16 14.12 -4.99
C LEU A 85 10.99 13.14 -6.15
N PRO A 86 11.91 12.17 -6.29
CA PRO A 86 11.78 11.11 -7.28
C PRO A 86 10.50 10.30 -7.07
N MET A 87 9.79 10.05 -8.15
CA MET A 87 8.56 9.27 -8.22
C MET A 87 8.85 7.99 -8.99
N GLU A 88 8.57 6.83 -8.41
CA GLU A 88 8.70 5.53 -9.05
C GLU A 88 7.31 4.99 -9.40
N ASP A 89 7.08 4.62 -10.65
CA ASP A 89 5.80 4.09 -11.11
C ASP A 89 5.73 2.55 -11.00
N ASP A 90 4.57 1.97 -11.31
CA ASP A 90 4.28 0.53 -11.30
C ASP A 90 5.18 -0.29 -12.25
N ARG A 91 5.83 0.37 -13.21
CA ARG A 91 6.80 -0.24 -14.12
C ARG A 91 8.24 -0.16 -13.61
N GLY A 92 8.45 0.48 -12.45
CA GLY A 92 9.76 0.71 -11.87
C GLY A 92 10.53 1.87 -12.51
N VAL A 93 9.86 2.69 -13.33
CA VAL A 93 10.48 3.88 -13.93
C VAL A 93 10.50 5.01 -12.92
N VAL A 94 11.69 5.52 -12.65
CA VAL A 94 11.88 6.65 -11.74
C VAL A 94 11.92 7.95 -12.54
N ARG A 95 11.12 8.93 -12.15
CA ARG A 95 11.03 10.25 -12.77
C ARG A 95 11.08 11.33 -11.70
N GLU A 96 11.63 12.49 -12.05
CA GLU A 96 11.72 13.64 -11.17
C GLU A 96 11.42 14.92 -11.97
N GLY A 97 10.96 15.96 -11.29
CA GLY A 97 10.67 17.24 -11.88
C GLY A 97 9.18 17.50 -12.08
N LYS A 98 8.84 18.78 -12.27
CA LYS A 98 7.45 19.22 -12.46
C LYS A 98 6.82 18.64 -13.73
N GLU A 99 7.59 18.55 -14.80
CA GLU A 99 7.12 17.99 -16.07
C GLU A 99 6.86 16.48 -15.96
N ALA A 100 7.73 15.76 -15.27
CA ALA A 100 7.52 14.34 -14.99
C ALA A 100 6.24 14.10 -14.16
N LEU A 101 6.00 14.93 -13.15
CA LEU A 101 4.78 14.87 -12.34
C LEU A 101 3.53 15.14 -13.20
N ARG A 102 3.57 16.15 -14.10
CA ARG A 102 2.48 16.40 -15.05
C ARG A 102 2.24 15.20 -15.95
N GLY A 103 3.31 14.64 -16.51
CA GLY A 103 3.22 13.45 -17.36
C GLY A 103 2.56 12.24 -16.66
N ILE A 104 2.87 12.00 -15.39
CA ILE A 104 2.22 10.94 -14.59
C ILE A 104 0.73 11.24 -14.41
N VAL A 105 0.36 12.48 -14.06
CA VAL A 105 -1.03 12.90 -13.88
C VAL A 105 -1.81 12.75 -15.19
N ASP A 106 -1.25 13.17 -16.32
CA ASP A 106 -1.88 13.07 -17.63
C ASP A 106 -2.01 11.61 -18.09
N GLN A 107 -1.00 10.79 -17.82
CA GLN A 107 -1.07 9.35 -18.07
C GLN A 107 -2.19 8.68 -17.27
N TRP A 108 -2.43 9.10 -16.02
CA TRP A 108 -3.53 8.57 -15.22
C TRP A 108 -4.90 9.09 -15.66
N ARG A 109 -4.94 10.33 -16.15
CA ARG A 109 -6.18 10.97 -16.63
C ARG A 109 -6.65 10.42 -17.99
N PHE A 110 -5.71 10.18 -18.90
CA PHE A 110 -6.03 9.85 -20.29
C PHE A 110 -5.60 8.46 -20.74
N GLY A 111 -4.73 7.79 -19.99
CA GLY A 111 -4.16 6.49 -20.33
C GLY A 111 -4.89 5.32 -19.67
N GLY A 112 -5.61 4.50 -20.43
CA GLY A 112 -6.28 3.29 -19.94
C GLY A 112 -7.66 3.55 -19.36
N SER A 113 -7.98 3.00 -18.18
CA SER A 113 -9.26 3.24 -17.51
C SER A 113 -9.39 4.72 -17.15
N ARG A 114 -10.35 5.37 -17.77
CA ARG A 114 -10.58 6.81 -17.57
C ARG A 114 -11.09 7.06 -16.16
N ILE A 115 -10.35 7.83 -15.38
CA ILE A 115 -10.77 8.31 -14.06
C ILE A 115 -11.47 9.67 -14.27
N PRO A 116 -12.75 9.83 -13.85
CA PRO A 116 -13.43 11.12 -13.96
C PRO A 116 -12.73 12.17 -13.08
N GLU A 117 -12.87 13.44 -13.44
CA GLU A 117 -12.27 14.54 -12.68
C GLU A 117 -12.81 14.61 -11.24
N VAL A 118 -14.13 14.36 -11.09
CA VAL A 118 -14.84 14.23 -9.81
C VAL A 118 -15.57 12.90 -9.80
N SER A 119 -15.53 12.19 -8.68
CA SER A 119 -16.17 10.88 -8.50
C SER A 119 -16.77 10.75 -7.11
N GLU A 120 -17.94 10.13 -7.02
CA GLU A 120 -18.54 9.72 -5.75
C GLU A 120 -17.81 8.51 -5.14
N ARG A 121 -17.14 7.72 -5.99
CA ARG A 121 -16.36 6.55 -5.55
C ARG A 121 -14.93 6.95 -5.19
N ARG A 122 -14.30 6.12 -4.37
CA ARG A 122 -12.85 6.19 -4.16
C ARG A 122 -12.16 5.51 -5.35
N GLU A 123 -11.48 6.31 -6.16
CA GLU A 123 -10.77 5.84 -7.36
C GLU A 123 -9.30 5.48 -7.06
N ALA A 124 -8.74 6.00 -5.98
CA ALA A 124 -7.40 5.68 -5.54
C ALA A 124 -7.30 5.56 -4.01
N PHE A 125 -6.34 4.79 -3.54
CA PHE A 125 -5.96 4.70 -2.14
C PHE A 125 -4.61 5.36 -1.92
N ASN A 126 -4.46 6.00 -0.77
CA ASN A 126 -3.19 6.55 -0.30
C ASN A 126 -2.67 5.60 0.78
N ILE A 127 -1.57 4.93 0.50
CA ILE A 127 -0.96 3.97 1.42
C ILE A 127 0.39 4.53 1.87
N MET A 128 0.72 4.37 3.13
CA MET A 128 2.01 4.75 3.69
C MET A 128 2.66 3.52 4.32
N LEU A 129 3.89 3.25 3.91
CA LEU A 129 4.77 2.27 4.55
C LEU A 129 5.85 3.01 5.31
N SER A 130 5.95 2.78 6.61
CA SER A 130 6.93 3.42 7.48
C SER A 130 7.73 2.40 8.25
N MET A 131 8.98 2.71 8.51
CA MET A 131 9.87 1.90 9.34
C MET A 131 10.42 2.73 10.51
N PRO A 132 10.91 2.08 11.57
CA PRO A 132 11.48 2.76 12.73
C PRO A 132 12.62 3.72 12.38
N ALA A 133 12.82 4.74 13.22
CA ALA A 133 13.94 5.65 13.11
C ALA A 133 15.27 4.87 13.05
N GLY A 134 16.21 5.39 12.26
CA GLY A 134 17.50 4.74 12.04
C GLY A 134 17.49 3.65 10.96
N THR A 135 16.34 3.28 10.41
CA THR A 135 16.29 2.40 9.24
C THR A 135 16.83 3.12 8.02
N LYS A 136 17.69 2.45 7.24
CA LYS A 136 18.20 3.01 5.99
C LYS A 136 17.04 3.24 5.01
N PRO A 137 16.91 4.43 4.40
CA PRO A 137 15.80 4.75 3.48
C PRO A 137 15.64 3.75 2.32
N GLU A 138 16.76 3.22 1.82
CA GLU A 138 16.75 2.23 0.76
C GLU A 138 16.04 0.92 1.15
N VAL A 139 16.16 0.52 2.41
CA VAL A 139 15.46 -0.68 2.93
C VAL A 139 13.95 -0.46 2.88
N VAL A 140 13.49 0.73 3.27
CA VAL A 140 12.06 1.09 3.21
C VAL A 140 11.57 1.10 1.77
N ARG A 141 12.35 1.67 0.84
CA ARG A 141 12.01 1.69 -0.58
C ARG A 141 11.92 0.28 -1.18
N ILE A 142 12.88 -0.59 -0.85
CA ILE A 142 12.86 -1.99 -1.30
C ILE A 142 11.64 -2.72 -0.74
N ALA A 143 11.35 -2.56 0.55
CA ALA A 143 10.19 -3.17 1.18
C ALA A 143 8.87 -2.69 0.54
N ALA A 144 8.73 -1.39 0.28
CA ALA A 144 7.58 -0.81 -0.39
C ALA A 144 7.40 -1.35 -1.81
N ARG A 145 8.49 -1.47 -2.57
CA ARG A 145 8.48 -2.06 -3.92
C ARG A 145 8.05 -3.53 -3.90
N GLN A 146 8.56 -4.32 -2.95
CA GLN A 146 8.16 -5.71 -2.80
C GLN A 146 6.69 -5.85 -2.41
N PHE A 147 6.23 -5.03 -1.48
CA PHE A 147 4.81 -4.95 -1.11
C PHE A 147 3.93 -4.60 -2.32
N ALA A 148 4.28 -3.54 -3.05
CA ALA A 148 3.50 -3.12 -4.22
C ALA A 148 3.45 -4.20 -5.30
N LYS A 149 4.56 -4.89 -5.57
CA LYS A 149 4.59 -6.01 -6.52
C LYS A 149 3.74 -7.20 -6.09
N ALA A 150 3.69 -7.50 -4.79
CA ALA A 150 2.92 -8.62 -4.27
C ALA A 150 1.42 -8.32 -4.18
N GLU A 151 1.07 -7.13 -3.66
CA GLU A 151 -0.31 -6.82 -3.30
C GLU A 151 -1.04 -5.96 -4.36
N LEU A 152 -0.29 -5.24 -5.21
CA LEU A 152 -0.83 -4.30 -6.19
C LEU A 152 -0.44 -4.64 -7.62
N ALA A 153 -0.13 -5.91 -7.93
CA ALA A 153 0.37 -6.35 -9.22
C ALA A 153 -0.50 -5.92 -10.43
N ASN A 154 -1.83 -5.79 -10.22
CA ASN A 154 -2.80 -5.42 -11.26
C ASN A 154 -3.27 -3.97 -11.14
N HIS A 155 -2.57 -3.15 -10.35
CA HIS A 155 -2.94 -1.76 -10.12
C HIS A 155 -1.84 -0.81 -10.57
N ARG A 156 -2.24 0.37 -11.03
CA ARG A 156 -1.29 1.45 -11.21
C ARG A 156 -0.96 2.06 -9.85
N TYR A 157 0.31 2.36 -9.64
CA TYR A 157 0.74 3.07 -8.45
C TYR A 157 1.92 3.99 -8.74
N VAL A 158 2.14 4.91 -7.84
CA VAL A 158 3.33 5.75 -7.79
C VAL A 158 3.86 5.74 -6.38
N MET A 159 5.15 5.48 -6.22
CA MET A 159 5.85 5.48 -4.93
C MET A 159 6.73 6.71 -4.80
N VAL A 160 6.70 7.34 -3.64
CA VAL A 160 7.60 8.44 -3.28
C VAL A 160 8.21 8.20 -1.91
N LEU A 161 9.53 8.15 -1.83
CA LEU A 161 10.28 8.00 -0.59
C LEU A 161 10.45 9.34 0.11
N HIS A 162 10.12 9.39 1.41
CA HIS A 162 10.33 10.53 2.28
C HIS A 162 11.37 10.21 3.36
N THR A 163 12.42 11.05 3.44
CA THR A 163 13.54 10.89 4.37
C THR A 163 13.73 12.07 5.32
N HIS A 164 12.85 13.06 5.24
CA HIS A 164 12.96 14.29 6.02
C HIS A 164 12.41 14.19 7.45
N GLN A 165 11.86 13.04 7.80
CA GLN A 165 11.38 12.74 9.15
C GLN A 165 12.27 11.65 9.78
N ALA A 166 12.24 11.55 11.10
CA ALA A 166 13.01 10.54 11.82
C ALA A 166 12.71 9.11 11.37
N ASN A 167 11.44 8.84 11.03
CA ASN A 167 10.99 7.57 10.50
C ASN A 167 10.91 7.65 8.97
N PRO A 168 11.81 6.98 8.23
CA PRO A 168 11.73 6.96 6.78
C PRO A 168 10.45 6.22 6.35
N HIS A 169 9.78 6.76 5.34
CA HIS A 169 8.51 6.21 4.86
C HIS A 169 8.32 6.41 3.36
N VAL A 170 7.52 5.53 2.77
CA VAL A 170 7.11 5.61 1.37
C VAL A 170 5.62 5.89 1.33
N HIS A 171 5.23 6.89 0.55
CA HIS A 171 3.86 7.08 0.09
C HIS A 171 3.65 6.31 -1.22
N LEU A 172 2.53 5.63 -1.29
CA LEU A 172 2.12 4.78 -2.40
C LEU A 172 0.66 5.09 -2.76
#